data_be66d63b2e5cc2395b23c5c9989f69df
#
_entry.id   be66d63b2e5cc2395b23c5c9989f69df
#
_cell.length_a   1.000
_cell.length_b   1.000
_cell.length_c   1.000
_cell.angle_alpha   90.00
_cell.angle_beta   90.00
_cell.angle_gamma   90.00
#
_symmetry.space_group_name_H-M   'P 1'
#
loop_
_entity.id
_entity.type
_entity.pdbx_description
1 polymer ?
#
loop_
_entity_poly.entity_id
_entity_poly.type
_entity_poly.pdbx_seq_one_letter_code
_entity_poly.pdbx_strand_id
1 'polypeptide(L)'
;ACGEWNTMVEEKVATGKNTAAAAVSVPGSGHKPMPLSHIDSSVENRISLNNGEVDRILGGGLVEGSLVLIGGEPGIGKSTLSLQIPLHCPHLKTLYVTGEESAKQVKLRAARIGGDDSNCMIYSETLMENIIAEARAMMPDLMVVDSVQTMFSQNVESSPGSVTQIKETAAMLLRYAKETGVPVILIGHITKEGSIAGPKILEHIVDVVLQFEGDNRGTYILLRSIKNRFGSTSELAVFEMTGKGLREVSNPSEMLIPMHEEGLSGVAVSAMLDGTRPFLIEVQSLVSSAAYGTPQRSATGFDVRRLNMLLAVLEKRAGFKLSVKDVFLNMAGGLKVNDPACDLAVISAVLSSNFDFAIPSDVCFAGEVGLSGEIRPVAQTERRIIEAARLGFRRIFVSSFSSLEGLAGQDVKGIEVVKVPDVPALCRSLFRGQD
;
A
#
# COMPACT_ATOMS: atom_id res chain seq x y z
N ALA A 1 -57.51 12.70 27.59
CA ALA A 1 -57.52 12.05 26.28
C ALA A 1 -57.28 13.14 25.21
N CYS A 2 -56.10 13.15 24.61
CA CYS A 2 -55.67 14.21 23.67
C CYS A 2 -56.08 13.96 22.21
N GLY A 3 -56.79 12.86 21.89
CA GLY A 3 -57.37 12.62 20.58
C GLY A 3 -56.41 12.39 19.40
N GLU A 4 -55.13 12.22 19.65
CA GLU A 4 -54.16 11.91 18.60
C GLU A 4 -53.86 10.41 18.58
N TRP A 5 -53.84 9.83 17.37
CA TRP A 5 -53.52 8.44 17.10
C TRP A 5 -52.00 8.26 16.98
N ASN A 6 -51.40 7.18 17.56
CA ASN A 6 -50.02 6.79 17.49
C ASN A 6 -49.02 7.53 18.45
N THR A 7 -49.43 7.97 19.62
CA THR A 7 -48.56 8.58 20.62
C THR A 7 -48.15 7.65 21.76
N MET A 8 -48.48 6.37 21.74
CA MET A 8 -47.98 5.40 22.72
C MET A 8 -46.85 4.58 22.13
N VAL A 9 -45.67 4.81 22.61
CA VAL A 9 -44.52 3.91 22.42
C VAL A 9 -44.45 3.02 23.64
N GLU A 10 -44.58 1.70 23.45
CA GLU A 10 -44.41 0.72 24.52
C GLU A 10 -42.94 0.64 24.90
N GLU A 11 -42.54 1.37 25.94
CA GLU A 11 -41.24 1.17 26.59
C GLU A 11 -41.34 -0.07 27.49
N LYS A 12 -40.57 -1.12 27.20
CA LYS A 12 -40.35 -2.24 28.12
C LYS A 12 -39.55 -1.74 29.32
N VAL A 13 -40.22 -1.31 30.36
CA VAL A 13 -39.60 -1.08 31.66
C VAL A 13 -39.20 -2.43 32.22
N ALA A 14 -37.91 -2.66 32.35
CA ALA A 14 -37.37 -3.83 33.07
C ALA A 14 -37.74 -3.71 34.53
N THR A 15 -38.86 -4.34 34.93
CA THR A 15 -39.21 -4.51 36.35
C THR A 15 -38.24 -5.46 36.99
N GLY A 16 -37.30 -4.91 37.77
CA GLY A 16 -36.41 -5.67 38.63
C GLY A 16 -37.21 -6.51 39.64
N LYS A 17 -37.24 -7.82 39.45
CA LYS A 17 -37.42 -8.78 40.56
C LYS A 17 -36.07 -9.42 40.82
N ASN A 18 -35.55 -9.13 42.01
CA ASN A 18 -34.46 -9.86 42.61
C ASN A 18 -34.78 -11.36 42.65
N THR A 19 -34.33 -12.09 41.66
CA THR A 19 -33.96 -13.48 41.77
C THR A 19 -32.46 -13.53 41.58
N ALA A 20 -31.78 -14.02 42.60
CA ALA A 20 -30.36 -14.35 42.53
C ALA A 20 -30.17 -15.40 41.42
N ALA A 21 -30.16 -14.94 40.17
CA ALA A 21 -29.62 -15.68 39.08
C ALA A 21 -28.12 -15.69 39.29
N ALA A 22 -27.58 -16.89 39.53
CA ALA A 22 -26.18 -17.12 39.54
C ALA A 22 -25.56 -16.32 38.36
N ALA A 23 -24.71 -15.37 38.72
CA ALA A 23 -23.85 -14.72 37.73
C ALA A 23 -23.12 -15.86 37.04
N VAL A 24 -23.52 -16.16 35.82
CA VAL A 24 -22.64 -16.89 34.90
C VAL A 24 -21.45 -15.99 34.78
N SER A 25 -20.44 -16.27 35.59
CA SER A 25 -19.12 -15.70 35.46
C SER A 25 -18.67 -16.11 34.05
N VAL A 26 -18.87 -15.23 33.08
CA VAL A 26 -18.07 -15.25 31.88
C VAL A 26 -16.63 -15.30 32.39
N PRO A 27 -15.81 -16.28 32.03
CA PRO A 27 -14.41 -16.24 32.32
C PRO A 27 -13.82 -15.11 31.45
N GLY A 28 -14.07 -13.88 31.83
CA GLY A 28 -13.36 -12.72 31.39
C GLY A 28 -11.98 -12.81 31.99
N SER A 29 -10.95 -12.77 31.21
CA SER A 29 -9.58 -12.56 31.63
C SER A 29 -9.56 -11.43 32.65
N GLY A 30 -9.53 -11.82 33.95
CA GLY A 30 -9.57 -10.87 35.06
C GLY A 30 -8.23 -10.17 35.21
N HIS A 31 -7.83 -9.43 34.17
CA HIS A 31 -6.68 -8.54 34.28
C HIS A 31 -7.03 -7.43 35.28
N LYS A 32 -6.51 -7.53 36.48
CA LYS A 32 -6.57 -6.44 37.44
C LYS A 32 -5.71 -5.29 36.91
N PRO A 33 -6.10 -4.03 37.19
CA PRO A 33 -5.25 -2.90 36.85
C PRO A 33 -3.85 -3.12 37.46
N MET A 34 -2.82 -2.96 36.61
CA MET A 34 -1.43 -3.09 37.05
C MET A 34 -0.64 -1.83 36.68
N PRO A 35 0.39 -1.45 37.44
CA PRO A 35 1.27 -0.36 37.10
C PRO A 35 1.96 -0.60 35.76
N LEU A 36 2.13 0.46 34.96
CA LEU A 36 2.82 0.39 33.65
C LEU A 36 4.24 -0.19 33.77
N SER A 37 4.92 0.09 34.89
CA SER A 37 6.26 -0.43 35.21
C SER A 37 6.33 -1.95 35.41
N HIS A 38 5.21 -2.61 35.58
CA HIS A 38 5.13 -4.07 35.73
C HIS A 38 4.78 -4.78 34.40
N ILE A 39 4.57 -4.01 33.33
CA ILE A 39 4.32 -4.57 32.01
C ILE A 39 5.68 -4.78 31.34
N ASP A 40 6.00 -6.04 31.07
CA ASP A 40 7.20 -6.36 30.29
C ASP A 40 6.98 -5.96 28.84
N SER A 41 7.73 -4.97 28.38
CA SER A 41 7.70 -4.46 27.00
C SER A 41 8.84 -5.05 26.15
N SER A 42 9.55 -6.06 26.66
CA SER A 42 10.82 -6.47 26.09
C SER A 42 10.73 -7.15 24.72
N VAL A 43 9.59 -7.75 24.33
CA VAL A 43 9.43 -8.32 22.97
C VAL A 43 7.95 -8.40 22.59
N GLU A 44 7.52 -7.62 21.58
CA GLU A 44 6.30 -8.00 20.84
C GLU A 44 6.61 -9.28 20.05
N ASN A 45 5.96 -10.39 20.41
CA ASN A 45 6.07 -11.62 19.63
C ASN A 45 5.46 -11.40 18.26
N ARG A 46 6.28 -11.55 17.24
CA ARG A 46 5.87 -11.41 15.82
C ARG A 46 6.00 -12.76 15.13
N ILE A 47 4.95 -13.15 14.44
CA ILE A 47 4.89 -14.37 13.66
C ILE A 47 5.29 -14.02 12.24
N SER A 48 6.41 -14.55 11.75
CA SER A 48 6.81 -14.41 10.35
C SER A 48 5.89 -15.23 9.45
N LEU A 49 5.49 -14.61 8.33
CA LEU A 49 4.63 -15.22 7.33
C LEU A 49 5.42 -15.86 6.17
N ASN A 50 6.73 -16.01 6.32
CA ASN A 50 7.63 -16.52 5.28
C ASN A 50 7.49 -15.77 3.94
N ASN A 51 7.14 -14.48 4.00
CA ASN A 51 7.04 -13.58 2.87
C ASN A 51 7.66 -12.24 3.28
N GLY A 52 8.83 -11.93 2.73
CA GLY A 52 9.62 -10.76 3.16
C GLY A 52 8.90 -9.44 2.94
N GLU A 53 8.10 -9.31 1.89
CA GLU A 53 7.33 -8.10 1.61
C GLU A 53 6.13 -7.96 2.56
N VAL A 54 5.44 -9.05 2.89
CA VAL A 54 4.32 -9.03 3.86
C VAL A 54 4.84 -8.77 5.26
N ASP A 55 5.90 -9.47 5.67
CA ASP A 55 6.50 -9.27 7.00
C ASP A 55 6.98 -7.82 7.16
N ARG A 56 7.62 -7.25 6.13
CA ARG A 56 8.10 -5.87 6.14
C ARG A 56 6.96 -4.86 6.29
N ILE A 57 5.87 -5.00 5.54
CA ILE A 57 4.73 -4.07 5.60
C ILE A 57 3.99 -4.16 6.94
N LEU A 58 4.04 -5.31 7.60
CA LEU A 58 3.52 -5.53 8.95
C LEU A 58 4.46 -5.00 10.05
N GLY A 59 5.70 -4.64 9.69
CA GLY A 59 6.71 -4.16 10.64
C GLY A 59 7.54 -5.30 11.26
N GLY A 60 7.65 -6.44 10.55
CA GLY A 60 8.42 -7.62 10.94
C GLY A 60 7.59 -8.87 11.21
N GLY A 61 6.32 -8.89 10.83
CA GLY A 61 5.41 -10.03 10.95
C GLY A 61 4.10 -9.71 11.68
N LEU A 62 3.23 -10.72 11.80
CA LEU A 62 1.96 -10.60 12.53
C LEU A 62 2.20 -10.50 14.03
N VAL A 63 1.54 -9.54 14.68
CA VAL A 63 1.54 -9.41 16.15
C VAL A 63 0.47 -10.32 16.73
N GLU A 64 0.79 -11.02 17.81
CA GLU A 64 -0.16 -11.85 18.55
C GLU A 64 -1.41 -11.06 18.97
N GLY A 65 -2.58 -11.65 18.80
CA GLY A 65 -3.85 -11.00 19.14
C GLY A 65 -4.21 -9.79 18.28
N SER A 66 -3.56 -9.61 17.11
CA SER A 66 -3.89 -8.54 16.17
C SER A 66 -5.02 -8.92 15.23
N LEU A 67 -5.79 -7.91 14.81
CA LEU A 67 -6.77 -8.02 13.74
C LEU A 67 -6.29 -7.21 12.54
N VAL A 68 -5.93 -7.89 11.45
CA VAL A 68 -5.42 -7.31 10.21
C VAL A 68 -6.50 -7.38 9.12
N LEU A 69 -6.88 -6.23 8.57
CA LEU A 69 -7.78 -6.15 7.43
C LEU A 69 -6.99 -6.05 6.13
N ILE A 70 -7.27 -6.95 5.19
CA ILE A 70 -6.78 -6.86 3.80
C ILE A 70 -7.93 -6.43 2.91
N GLY A 71 -7.88 -5.20 2.40
CA GLY A 71 -8.87 -4.60 1.52
C GLY A 71 -8.39 -4.48 0.08
N GLY A 72 -9.34 -4.34 -0.87
CA GLY A 72 -9.02 -4.13 -2.28
C GLY A 72 -10.18 -4.49 -3.21
N GLU A 73 -10.07 -4.14 -4.51
CA GLU A 73 -11.06 -4.49 -5.52
C GLU A 73 -11.27 -6.00 -5.63
N PRO A 74 -12.46 -6.48 -6.05
CA PRO A 74 -12.67 -7.89 -6.36
C PRO A 74 -11.68 -8.38 -7.43
N GLY A 75 -11.17 -9.61 -7.25
CA GLY A 75 -10.24 -10.21 -8.22
C GLY A 75 -8.78 -9.76 -8.14
N ILE A 76 -8.42 -8.78 -7.29
CA ILE A 76 -7.05 -8.22 -7.21
C ILE A 76 -6.02 -9.16 -6.56
N GLY A 77 -6.43 -10.27 -5.95
CA GLY A 77 -5.50 -11.25 -5.36
C GLY A 77 -5.56 -11.38 -3.83
N LYS A 78 -6.50 -10.73 -3.13
CA LYS A 78 -6.64 -10.80 -1.66
C LYS A 78 -6.70 -12.23 -1.14
N SER A 79 -7.68 -13.00 -1.61
CA SER A 79 -7.87 -14.41 -1.22
C SER A 79 -6.70 -15.30 -1.66
N THR A 80 -5.97 -14.92 -2.72
CA THR A 80 -4.77 -15.62 -3.15
C THR A 80 -3.64 -15.42 -2.14
N LEU A 81 -3.34 -14.17 -1.75
CA LEU A 81 -2.31 -13.89 -0.75
C LEU A 81 -2.66 -14.55 0.59
N SER A 82 -3.91 -14.40 1.03
CA SER A 82 -4.35 -14.91 2.32
C SER A 82 -4.33 -16.46 2.41
N LEU A 83 -4.47 -17.13 1.27
CA LEU A 83 -4.29 -18.60 1.20
C LEU A 83 -2.80 -18.98 1.03
N GLN A 84 -1.98 -18.16 0.35
CA GLN A 84 -0.54 -18.42 0.25
C GLN A 84 0.16 -18.40 1.60
N ILE A 85 -0.26 -17.54 2.51
CA ILE A 85 0.32 -17.42 3.85
C ILE A 85 0.32 -18.77 4.56
N PRO A 86 -0.81 -19.45 4.84
CA PRO A 86 -0.79 -20.75 5.50
C PRO A 86 -0.06 -21.84 4.71
N LEU A 87 -0.12 -21.82 3.39
CA LEU A 87 0.57 -22.82 2.54
C LEU A 87 2.11 -22.69 2.59
N HIS A 88 2.62 -21.48 2.85
CA HIS A 88 4.05 -21.23 2.99
C HIS A 88 4.52 -21.25 4.47
N CYS A 89 3.58 -21.33 5.42
CA CYS A 89 3.84 -21.41 6.86
C CYS A 89 3.26 -22.71 7.47
N PRO A 90 3.71 -23.90 7.04
CA PRO A 90 3.14 -25.17 7.51
C PRO A 90 3.37 -25.43 9.01
N HIS A 91 4.23 -24.65 9.67
CA HIS A 91 4.42 -24.69 11.11
C HIS A 91 3.25 -24.03 11.88
N LEU A 92 2.42 -23.20 11.20
CA LEU A 92 1.26 -22.55 11.80
C LEU A 92 0.00 -23.38 11.55
N LYS A 93 -0.66 -23.78 12.61
CA LYS A 93 -2.00 -24.37 12.54
C LYS A 93 -3.00 -23.29 12.20
N THR A 94 -3.47 -23.25 10.95
CA THR A 94 -4.34 -22.19 10.44
C THR A 94 -5.77 -22.65 10.29
N LEU A 95 -6.72 -21.86 10.79
CA LEU A 95 -8.14 -21.97 10.50
C LEU A 95 -8.49 -20.97 9.37
N TYR A 96 -8.77 -21.49 8.17
CA TYR A 96 -9.21 -20.70 7.03
C TYR A 96 -10.73 -20.81 6.88
N VAL A 97 -11.43 -19.74 7.27
CA VAL A 97 -12.89 -19.64 7.18
C VAL A 97 -13.26 -19.02 5.85
N THR A 98 -14.17 -19.65 5.12
CA THR A 98 -14.67 -19.14 3.83
C THR A 98 -16.19 -19.09 3.81
N GLY A 99 -16.74 -17.92 3.43
CA GLY A 99 -18.18 -17.77 3.20
C GLY A 99 -18.54 -17.55 1.73
N GLU A 100 -17.57 -17.40 0.85
CA GLU A 100 -17.79 -17.18 -0.58
C GLU A 100 -17.52 -18.42 -1.42
N GLU A 101 -16.51 -19.21 -1.04
CA GLU A 101 -16.07 -20.35 -1.81
C GLU A 101 -16.31 -21.66 -1.06
N SER A 102 -16.60 -22.72 -1.81
CA SER A 102 -16.64 -24.07 -1.26
C SER A 102 -15.23 -24.57 -0.93
N ALA A 103 -15.11 -25.49 0.02
CA ALA A 103 -13.84 -26.13 0.36
C ALA A 103 -13.12 -26.73 -0.86
N LYS A 104 -13.89 -27.25 -1.85
CA LYS A 104 -13.33 -27.78 -3.10
C LYS A 104 -12.68 -26.68 -3.97
N GLN A 105 -13.29 -25.51 -4.05
CA GLN A 105 -12.73 -24.36 -4.80
C GLN A 105 -11.46 -23.84 -4.14
N VAL A 106 -11.46 -23.72 -2.81
CA VAL A 106 -10.24 -23.36 -2.05
C VAL A 106 -9.13 -24.38 -2.27
N LYS A 107 -9.45 -25.68 -2.23
CA LYS A 107 -8.45 -26.76 -2.50
C LYS A 107 -7.89 -26.69 -3.92
N LEU A 108 -8.71 -26.40 -4.93
CA LEU A 108 -8.23 -26.22 -6.31
C LEU A 108 -7.29 -25.00 -6.44
N ARG A 109 -7.59 -23.93 -5.72
CA ARG A 109 -6.72 -22.73 -5.64
C ARG A 109 -5.40 -23.10 -4.94
N ALA A 110 -5.45 -23.77 -3.79
CA ALA A 110 -4.28 -24.24 -3.06
C ALA A 110 -3.36 -25.10 -3.93
N ALA A 111 -3.93 -26.04 -4.68
CA ALA A 111 -3.18 -26.91 -5.59
C ALA A 111 -2.45 -26.14 -6.71
N ARG A 112 -3.05 -25.03 -7.19
CA ARG A 112 -2.43 -24.14 -8.19
C ARG A 112 -1.31 -23.30 -7.60
N ILE A 113 -1.49 -22.78 -6.37
CA ILE A 113 -0.49 -22.00 -5.66
C ILE A 113 0.72 -22.89 -5.31
N GLY A 114 0.45 -24.10 -4.84
CA GLY A 114 1.47 -24.98 -4.28
C GLY A 114 1.77 -24.66 -2.82
N GLY A 115 2.72 -25.39 -2.24
CA GLY A 115 3.06 -25.31 -0.82
C GLY A 115 2.54 -26.50 -0.02
N ASP A 116 2.66 -26.44 1.31
CA ASP A 116 2.22 -27.51 2.21
C ASP A 116 0.91 -27.11 2.89
N ASP A 117 -0.15 -27.87 2.64
CA ASP A 117 -1.49 -27.62 3.18
C ASP A 117 -1.84 -28.46 4.43
N SER A 118 -0.86 -29.19 4.99
CA SER A 118 -1.08 -30.14 6.08
C SER A 118 -1.69 -29.53 7.34
N ASN A 119 -1.38 -28.27 7.64
CA ASN A 119 -1.86 -27.54 8.82
C ASN A 119 -2.87 -26.44 8.50
N CYS A 120 -3.40 -26.38 7.27
CA CYS A 120 -4.44 -25.43 6.86
C CYS A 120 -5.81 -26.10 6.87
N MET A 121 -6.61 -25.82 7.90
CA MET A 121 -7.97 -26.35 8.06
C MET A 121 -8.99 -25.41 7.42
N ILE A 122 -9.77 -25.92 6.46
CA ILE A 122 -10.81 -25.13 5.78
C ILE A 122 -12.15 -25.33 6.48
N TYR A 123 -12.80 -24.21 6.80
CA TYR A 123 -14.12 -24.19 7.41
C TYR A 123 -15.08 -23.33 6.57
N SER A 124 -16.04 -23.98 5.89
CA SER A 124 -17.07 -23.30 5.11
C SER A 124 -18.24 -22.98 6.02
N GLU A 125 -18.23 -21.80 6.62
CA GLU A 125 -19.23 -21.31 7.57
C GLU A 125 -19.35 -19.78 7.49
N THR A 126 -20.54 -19.27 7.79
CA THR A 126 -20.80 -17.81 7.76
C THR A 126 -21.35 -17.28 9.09
N LEU A 127 -21.79 -18.19 9.98
CA LEU A 127 -22.31 -17.82 11.29
C LEU A 127 -21.15 -17.63 12.29
N MET A 128 -20.98 -16.40 12.78
CA MET A 128 -19.85 -16.02 13.62
C MET A 128 -19.78 -16.80 14.94
N GLU A 129 -20.92 -17.12 15.53
CA GLU A 129 -21.00 -17.89 16.78
C GLU A 129 -20.37 -19.29 16.60
N ASN A 130 -20.64 -19.95 15.47
CA ASN A 130 -20.07 -21.25 15.15
C ASN A 130 -18.55 -21.13 14.87
N ILE A 131 -18.16 -20.10 14.11
CA ILE A 131 -16.75 -19.83 13.80
C ILE A 131 -15.92 -19.64 15.06
N ILE A 132 -16.41 -18.81 15.99
CA ILE A 132 -15.70 -18.54 17.26
C ILE A 132 -15.66 -19.79 18.14
N ALA A 133 -16.75 -20.56 18.20
CA ALA A 133 -16.80 -21.81 18.98
C ALA A 133 -15.77 -22.82 18.46
N GLU A 134 -15.71 -23.05 17.13
CA GLU A 134 -14.76 -23.97 16.52
C GLU A 134 -13.31 -23.47 16.68
N ALA A 135 -13.07 -22.17 16.50
CA ALA A 135 -11.76 -21.58 16.69
C ALA A 135 -11.24 -21.73 18.13
N ARG A 136 -12.13 -21.59 19.13
CA ARG A 136 -11.77 -21.84 20.55
C ARG A 136 -11.48 -23.31 20.84
N ALA A 137 -12.21 -24.24 20.21
CA ALA A 137 -12.00 -25.68 20.35
C ALA A 137 -10.70 -26.13 19.66
N MET A 138 -10.44 -25.59 18.47
CA MET A 138 -9.28 -25.95 17.66
C MET A 138 -7.98 -25.32 18.16
N MET A 139 -8.03 -24.10 18.73
CA MET A 139 -6.88 -23.29 19.15
C MET A 139 -5.85 -23.15 18.00
N PRO A 140 -6.17 -22.44 16.91
CA PRO A 140 -5.24 -22.21 15.83
C PRO A 140 -4.17 -21.17 16.21
N ASP A 141 -3.04 -21.17 15.50
CA ASP A 141 -1.99 -20.15 15.60
C ASP A 141 -2.31 -18.93 14.72
N LEU A 142 -3.17 -19.13 13.70
CA LEU A 142 -3.62 -18.08 12.78
C LEU A 142 -5.08 -18.37 12.35
N MET A 143 -5.90 -17.34 12.29
CA MET A 143 -7.23 -17.40 11.66
C MET A 143 -7.26 -16.50 10.43
N VAL A 144 -7.84 -16.99 9.34
CA VAL A 144 -8.15 -16.22 8.12
C VAL A 144 -9.66 -16.26 7.91
N VAL A 145 -10.27 -15.11 7.61
CA VAL A 145 -11.72 -14.98 7.33
C VAL A 145 -11.93 -14.34 5.97
N ASP A 146 -12.48 -15.10 5.02
CA ASP A 146 -12.70 -14.71 3.62
C ASP A 146 -14.19 -14.89 3.21
N SER A 147 -15.00 -13.82 3.18
CA SER A 147 -14.75 -12.42 3.51
C SER A 147 -15.71 -11.90 4.59
N VAL A 148 -15.41 -10.73 5.17
CA VAL A 148 -16.26 -10.11 6.19
C VAL A 148 -17.69 -9.83 5.72
N GLN A 149 -17.89 -9.65 4.42
CA GLN A 149 -19.20 -9.34 3.83
C GLN A 149 -20.17 -10.51 3.87
N THR A 150 -19.69 -11.74 3.93
CA THR A 150 -20.53 -12.94 3.98
C THR A 150 -20.81 -13.40 5.39
N MET A 151 -20.07 -12.91 6.38
CA MET A 151 -20.22 -13.28 7.78
C MET A 151 -21.39 -12.55 8.43
N PHE A 152 -22.06 -13.21 9.35
CA PHE A 152 -23.14 -12.61 10.13
C PHE A 152 -23.21 -13.20 11.54
N SER A 153 -23.79 -12.42 12.46
CA SER A 153 -24.15 -12.83 13.82
C SER A 153 -25.67 -12.85 13.99
N GLN A 154 -26.17 -13.85 14.68
CA GLN A 154 -27.60 -13.93 15.03
C GLN A 154 -28.01 -12.88 16.06
N ASN A 155 -27.07 -12.26 16.76
CA ASN A 155 -27.34 -11.23 17.76
C ASN A 155 -27.71 -9.87 17.14
N VAL A 156 -27.66 -9.75 15.80
CA VAL A 156 -27.94 -8.51 15.09
C VAL A 156 -29.01 -8.72 14.04
N GLU A 157 -30.16 -8.05 14.20
CA GLU A 157 -31.27 -8.10 13.27
C GLU A 157 -31.01 -7.25 12.03
N SER A 158 -30.09 -7.68 11.16
CA SER A 158 -29.82 -7.05 9.87
C SER A 158 -29.26 -8.07 8.88
N SER A 159 -29.43 -7.82 7.59
CA SER A 159 -28.97 -8.73 6.53
C SER A 159 -27.45 -8.90 6.55
N PRO A 160 -26.93 -10.08 6.20
CA PRO A 160 -25.51 -10.27 5.93
C PRO A 160 -24.96 -9.22 4.96
N GLY A 161 -23.73 -8.76 5.16
CA GLY A 161 -23.12 -7.71 4.36
C GLY A 161 -23.55 -6.28 4.70
N SER A 162 -24.57 -6.09 5.57
CA SER A 162 -24.91 -4.76 6.08
C SER A 162 -23.78 -4.17 6.94
N VAL A 163 -23.71 -2.83 7.02
CA VAL A 163 -22.72 -2.12 7.84
C VAL A 163 -22.72 -2.59 9.29
N THR A 164 -23.92 -2.85 9.85
CA THR A 164 -24.09 -3.28 11.24
C THR A 164 -23.53 -4.68 11.43
N GLN A 165 -23.82 -5.61 10.54
CA GLN A 165 -23.27 -6.97 10.58
C GLN A 165 -21.73 -6.98 10.44
N ILE A 166 -21.21 -6.19 9.49
CA ILE A 166 -19.76 -6.07 9.28
C ILE A 166 -19.05 -5.55 10.53
N LYS A 167 -19.63 -4.54 11.20
CA LYS A 167 -19.06 -4.00 12.44
C LYS A 167 -19.09 -5.02 13.58
N GLU A 168 -20.21 -5.72 13.76
CA GLU A 168 -20.36 -6.73 14.80
C GLU A 168 -19.39 -7.90 14.57
N THR A 169 -19.32 -8.42 13.35
CA THR A 169 -18.36 -9.45 12.96
C THR A 169 -16.92 -9.06 13.31
N ALA A 170 -16.51 -7.86 12.91
CA ALA A 170 -15.18 -7.37 13.20
C ALA A 170 -14.93 -7.18 14.71
N ALA A 171 -15.93 -6.73 15.46
CA ALA A 171 -15.84 -6.60 16.91
C ALA A 171 -15.71 -7.96 17.63
N MET A 172 -16.46 -8.98 17.15
CA MET A 172 -16.36 -10.35 17.64
C MET A 172 -14.95 -10.93 17.37
N LEU A 173 -14.44 -10.76 16.16
CA LEU A 173 -13.09 -11.22 15.78
C LEU A 173 -12.00 -10.50 16.57
N LEU A 174 -12.11 -9.19 16.76
CA LEU A 174 -11.16 -8.43 17.59
C LEU A 174 -11.15 -8.93 19.04
N ARG A 175 -12.34 -9.15 19.61
CA ARG A 175 -12.46 -9.70 20.97
C ARG A 175 -11.80 -11.07 21.07
N TYR A 176 -12.11 -11.97 20.13
CA TYR A 176 -11.50 -13.28 20.05
C TYR A 176 -9.97 -13.20 19.99
N ALA A 177 -9.43 -12.37 19.08
CA ALA A 177 -7.98 -12.18 18.94
C ALA A 177 -7.33 -11.70 20.25
N LYS A 178 -7.92 -10.67 20.90
CA LYS A 178 -7.38 -10.12 22.16
C LYS A 178 -7.47 -11.08 23.34
N GLU A 179 -8.51 -11.91 23.39
CA GLU A 179 -8.69 -12.89 24.49
C GLU A 179 -7.79 -14.11 24.34
N THR A 180 -7.54 -14.55 23.10
CA THR A 180 -6.80 -15.81 22.82
C THR A 180 -5.35 -15.60 22.46
N GLY A 181 -4.96 -14.38 22.06
CA GLY A 181 -3.65 -14.10 21.46
C GLY A 181 -3.52 -14.51 19.99
N VAL A 182 -4.53 -15.16 19.41
CA VAL A 182 -4.50 -15.63 18.02
C VAL A 182 -4.67 -14.43 17.07
N PRO A 183 -3.73 -14.16 16.15
CA PRO A 183 -3.91 -13.14 15.13
C PRO A 183 -4.97 -13.55 14.10
N VAL A 184 -5.70 -12.56 13.60
CA VAL A 184 -6.77 -12.77 12.61
C VAL A 184 -6.50 -11.91 11.37
N ILE A 185 -6.50 -12.54 10.20
CA ILE A 185 -6.51 -11.87 8.91
C ILE A 185 -7.94 -11.85 8.39
N LEU A 186 -8.49 -10.67 8.19
CA LEU A 186 -9.83 -10.42 7.70
C LEU A 186 -9.78 -9.89 6.28
N ILE A 187 -10.48 -10.52 5.34
CA ILE A 187 -10.58 -10.04 3.96
C ILE A 187 -11.82 -9.19 3.79
N GLY A 188 -11.67 -8.03 3.12
CA GLY A 188 -12.74 -7.13 2.80
C GLY A 188 -12.70 -6.64 1.35
N HIS A 189 -13.87 -6.47 0.71
CA HIS A 189 -13.98 -5.87 -0.62
C HIS A 189 -14.20 -4.36 -0.51
N ILE A 190 -13.51 -3.61 -1.38
CA ILE A 190 -13.71 -2.16 -1.55
C ILE A 190 -14.50 -1.97 -2.83
N THR A 191 -15.60 -1.21 -2.80
CA THR A 191 -16.32 -0.83 -4.00
C THR A 191 -15.66 0.39 -4.65
N LYS A 192 -15.71 0.48 -6.00
CA LYS A 192 -15.12 1.59 -6.79
C LYS A 192 -15.64 2.97 -6.41
N GLU A 193 -16.81 3.06 -5.83
CA GLU A 193 -17.47 4.33 -5.46
C GLU A 193 -17.12 4.84 -4.06
N GLY A 194 -16.32 4.12 -3.29
CA GLY A 194 -15.84 4.57 -1.98
C GLY A 194 -16.92 4.78 -0.90
N SER A 195 -18.18 4.46 -1.18
CA SER A 195 -19.33 4.90 -0.36
C SER A 195 -20.09 3.81 0.37
N ILE A 196 -19.88 2.51 0.13
CA ILE A 196 -20.65 1.47 0.82
C ILE A 196 -19.71 0.48 1.51
N ALA A 197 -19.81 0.43 2.83
CA ALA A 197 -19.42 -0.64 3.76
C ALA A 197 -18.05 -1.29 3.49
N GLY A 198 -17.06 -0.49 3.09
CA GLY A 198 -15.69 -0.93 2.83
C GLY A 198 -14.76 -0.69 4.03
N PRO A 199 -13.46 -0.81 3.82
CA PRO A 199 -12.42 -0.71 4.83
C PRO A 199 -12.53 0.50 5.77
N LYS A 200 -13.02 1.66 5.30
CA LYS A 200 -13.17 2.86 6.13
C LYS A 200 -14.00 2.66 7.40
N ILE A 201 -15.03 1.79 7.34
CA ILE A 201 -15.86 1.52 8.52
C ILE A 201 -15.12 0.66 9.53
N LEU A 202 -14.27 -0.24 9.05
CA LEU A 202 -13.48 -1.15 9.86
C LEU A 202 -12.15 -0.55 10.34
N GLU A 203 -11.67 0.52 9.69
CA GLU A 203 -10.39 1.15 10.04
C GLU A 203 -10.26 1.51 11.52
N HIS A 204 -11.38 1.89 12.16
CA HIS A 204 -11.35 2.24 13.58
C HIS A 204 -11.34 1.00 14.49
N ILE A 205 -11.83 -0.14 14.01
CA ILE A 205 -11.96 -1.38 14.79
C ILE A 205 -10.67 -2.20 14.71
N VAL A 206 -10.11 -2.39 13.51
CA VAL A 206 -8.95 -3.24 13.28
C VAL A 206 -7.64 -2.57 13.70
N ASP A 207 -6.60 -3.36 13.98
CA ASP A 207 -5.27 -2.86 14.35
C ASP A 207 -4.44 -2.45 13.13
N VAL A 208 -4.55 -3.20 12.02
CA VAL A 208 -3.82 -2.97 10.78
C VAL A 208 -4.78 -2.99 9.60
N VAL A 209 -4.60 -2.08 8.66
CA VAL A 209 -5.30 -2.05 7.37
C VAL A 209 -4.27 -2.07 6.26
N LEU A 210 -4.30 -3.14 5.47
CA LEU A 210 -3.53 -3.29 4.26
C LEU A 210 -4.47 -3.16 3.06
N GLN A 211 -4.12 -2.35 2.08
CA GLN A 211 -4.93 -2.13 0.89
C GLN A 211 -4.20 -2.56 -0.36
N PHE A 212 -4.83 -3.42 -1.13
CA PHE A 212 -4.39 -3.76 -2.48
C PHE A 212 -4.76 -2.67 -3.47
N GLU A 213 -3.80 -2.28 -4.29
CA GLU A 213 -3.94 -1.36 -5.42
C GLU A 213 -3.37 -2.05 -6.65
N GLY A 214 -4.14 -2.14 -7.74
CA GLY A 214 -3.67 -2.69 -9.02
C GLY A 214 -3.00 -1.62 -9.87
N ASP A 215 -2.02 -2.01 -10.69
CA ASP A 215 -1.56 -1.17 -11.78
C ASP A 215 -2.57 -1.21 -12.95
N ASN A 216 -2.50 -0.20 -13.83
CA ASN A 216 -3.41 -0.10 -14.99
C ASN A 216 -3.17 -1.22 -16.03
N ARG A 217 -2.09 -1.99 -15.94
CA ARG A 217 -1.71 -3.10 -16.82
C ARG A 217 -2.03 -4.47 -16.23
N GLY A 218 -2.36 -4.54 -14.93
CA GLY A 218 -2.74 -5.77 -14.23
C GLY A 218 -1.59 -6.75 -13.97
N THR A 219 -0.34 -6.33 -14.19
CA THR A 219 0.84 -7.18 -13.98
C THR A 219 1.33 -7.11 -12.55
N TYR A 220 1.32 -5.92 -11.97
CA TYR A 220 1.82 -5.67 -10.62
C TYR A 220 0.72 -5.26 -9.67
N ILE A 221 0.88 -5.67 -8.45
CA ILE A 221 -0.06 -5.40 -7.37
C ILE A 221 0.73 -4.76 -6.23
N LEU A 222 0.25 -3.62 -5.82
CA LEU A 222 0.78 -2.89 -4.67
C LEU A 222 -0.05 -3.25 -3.44
N LEU A 223 0.61 -3.53 -2.33
CA LEU A 223 -0.03 -3.67 -1.03
C LEU A 223 0.48 -2.56 -0.14
N ARG A 224 -0.42 -1.65 0.24
CA ARG A 224 -0.11 -0.44 1.01
C ARG A 224 -0.61 -0.56 2.44
N SER A 225 0.20 -0.13 3.39
CA SER A 225 -0.23 0.04 4.78
C SER A 225 -0.99 1.35 4.93
N ILE A 226 -2.30 1.28 5.15
CA ILE A 226 -3.15 2.46 5.39
C ILE A 226 -3.20 2.80 6.88
N LYS A 227 -3.19 1.76 7.71
CA LYS A 227 -3.14 1.87 9.17
C LYS A 227 -2.29 0.73 9.72
N ASN A 228 -1.40 1.05 10.66
CA ASN A 228 -0.63 0.04 11.37
C ASN A 228 -0.31 0.56 12.79
N ARG A 229 -0.88 -0.10 13.82
CA ARG A 229 -0.61 0.24 15.22
C ARG A 229 0.75 -0.28 15.72
N PHE A 230 1.36 -1.19 14.97
CA PHE A 230 2.57 -1.92 15.36
C PHE A 230 3.78 -1.56 14.50
N GLY A 231 3.60 -0.66 13.54
CA GLY A 231 4.65 -0.28 12.60
C GLY A 231 4.32 0.97 11.78
N SER A 232 5.14 1.21 10.76
CA SER A 232 4.97 2.35 9.86
C SER A 232 3.74 2.18 8.96
N THR A 233 3.00 3.26 8.74
CA THR A 233 1.95 3.34 7.70
C THR A 233 2.51 3.76 6.34
N SER A 234 3.80 4.05 6.26
CA SER A 234 4.48 4.49 5.04
C SER A 234 5.16 3.33 4.30
N GLU A 235 4.73 2.09 4.55
CA GLU A 235 5.30 0.90 3.90
C GLU A 235 4.45 0.46 2.71
N LEU A 236 5.14 0.03 1.65
CA LEU A 236 4.58 -0.46 0.42
C LEU A 236 5.24 -1.79 0.05
N ALA A 237 4.46 -2.83 -0.17
CA ALA A 237 4.92 -4.09 -0.74
C ALA A 237 4.50 -4.20 -2.21
N VAL A 238 5.35 -4.80 -3.03
CA VAL A 238 5.10 -4.98 -4.46
C VAL A 238 5.08 -6.46 -4.78
N PHE A 239 4.03 -6.88 -5.48
CA PHE A 239 3.84 -8.26 -5.93
C PHE A 239 3.63 -8.30 -7.43
N GLU A 240 4.02 -9.42 -8.03
CA GLU A 240 3.66 -9.79 -9.39
C GLU A 240 2.61 -10.89 -9.37
N MET A 241 1.54 -10.74 -10.14
CA MET A 241 0.54 -11.79 -10.32
C MET A 241 1.07 -12.84 -11.29
N THR A 242 1.21 -14.07 -10.82
CA THR A 242 1.67 -15.21 -11.63
C THR A 242 0.61 -16.32 -11.71
N GLY A 243 0.80 -17.27 -12.59
CA GLY A 243 -0.05 -18.46 -12.63
C GLY A 243 -0.06 -19.30 -11.34
N LYS A 244 0.97 -19.15 -10.49
CA LYS A 244 1.12 -19.84 -9.20
C LYS A 244 0.78 -18.96 -8.00
N GLY A 245 0.19 -17.80 -8.19
CA GLY A 245 -0.16 -16.84 -7.15
C GLY A 245 0.68 -15.56 -7.18
N LEU A 246 0.76 -14.88 -6.05
CA LEU A 246 1.50 -13.64 -5.89
C LEU A 246 2.97 -13.93 -5.56
N ARG A 247 3.85 -13.42 -6.40
CA ARG A 247 5.30 -13.45 -6.18
C ARG A 247 5.74 -12.09 -5.63
N GLU A 248 6.48 -12.08 -4.54
CA GLU A 248 7.07 -10.85 -3.99
C GLU A 248 8.12 -10.27 -4.95
N VAL A 249 8.15 -8.95 -5.05
CA VAL A 249 9.12 -8.20 -5.83
C VAL A 249 10.02 -7.44 -4.86
N SER A 250 11.17 -8.01 -4.58
CA SER A 250 12.15 -7.44 -3.65
C SER A 250 12.77 -6.15 -4.19
N ASN A 251 12.89 -6.02 -5.52
CA ASN A 251 13.46 -4.85 -6.18
C ASN A 251 12.52 -4.30 -7.27
N PRO A 252 11.53 -3.44 -6.92
CA PRO A 252 10.65 -2.83 -7.90
C PRO A 252 11.37 -1.98 -8.95
N SER A 253 12.52 -1.41 -8.62
CA SER A 253 13.28 -0.55 -9.52
C SER A 253 13.74 -1.29 -10.77
N GLU A 254 14.12 -2.58 -10.67
CA GLU A 254 14.53 -3.40 -11.83
C GLU A 254 13.43 -3.54 -12.87
N MET A 255 12.18 -3.39 -12.47
CA MET A 255 11.01 -3.52 -13.33
C MET A 255 10.54 -2.17 -13.88
N LEU A 256 10.80 -1.09 -13.13
CA LEU A 256 10.36 0.26 -13.46
C LEU A 256 11.40 1.04 -14.27
N ILE A 257 12.58 0.42 -14.49
CA ILE A 257 13.66 0.92 -15.33
C ILE A 257 13.90 -0.11 -16.42
N PRO A 258 13.21 -0.02 -17.58
CA PRO A 258 13.51 -0.90 -18.71
C PRO A 258 14.95 -0.68 -19.17
N MET A 259 15.68 -1.76 -19.42
CA MET A 259 17.00 -1.66 -20.07
C MET A 259 16.78 -1.29 -21.54
N HIS A 260 17.09 -0.07 -21.90
CA HIS A 260 17.17 0.36 -23.30
C HIS A 260 18.61 0.15 -23.79
N GLU A 261 18.77 -0.51 -24.92
CA GLU A 261 20.10 -0.81 -25.50
C GLU A 261 20.85 0.45 -25.93
N GLU A 262 20.18 1.57 -26.21
CA GLU A 262 20.83 2.87 -26.49
C GLU A 262 19.89 4.04 -26.18
N GLY A 263 20.51 5.21 -25.91
CA GLY A 263 19.84 6.40 -25.41
C GLY A 263 18.68 6.90 -26.26
N LEU A 264 17.48 6.78 -25.71
CA LEU A 264 16.26 7.35 -26.29
C LEU A 264 16.09 8.78 -25.78
N SER A 265 15.73 9.71 -26.67
CA SER A 265 15.31 11.05 -26.25
C SER A 265 13.96 10.98 -25.53
N GLY A 266 13.73 11.89 -24.61
CA GLY A 266 12.49 11.96 -23.85
C GLY A 266 12.42 11.00 -22.65
N VAL A 267 13.52 10.38 -22.28
CA VAL A 267 13.59 9.45 -21.16
C VAL A 267 14.48 10.00 -20.04
N ALA A 268 14.01 9.92 -18.80
CA ALA A 268 14.77 10.25 -17.59
C ALA A 268 14.38 9.30 -16.45
N VAL A 269 15.27 9.10 -15.48
CA VAL A 269 14.99 8.23 -14.32
C VAL A 269 14.90 9.08 -13.05
N SER A 270 13.82 8.93 -12.30
CA SER A 270 13.65 9.58 -10.99
C SER A 270 13.94 8.61 -9.86
N ALA A 271 14.72 9.06 -8.87
CA ALA A 271 14.84 8.39 -7.59
C ALA A 271 13.75 8.91 -6.65
N MET A 272 12.63 8.19 -6.57
CA MET A 272 11.46 8.55 -5.78
C MET A 272 11.36 7.80 -4.46
N LEU A 273 10.47 8.27 -3.60
CA LEU A 273 10.01 7.55 -2.41
C LEU A 273 8.51 7.29 -2.52
N ASP A 274 8.10 6.10 -2.18
CA ASP A 274 6.70 5.85 -1.80
C ASP A 274 6.71 5.35 -0.35
N GLY A 275 6.17 6.18 0.53
CA GLY A 275 6.36 6.01 1.96
C GLY A 275 7.81 6.17 2.40
N THR A 276 8.39 5.11 2.95
CA THR A 276 9.81 5.07 3.34
C THR A 276 10.70 4.32 2.36
N ARG A 277 10.12 3.69 1.33
CA ARG A 277 10.85 2.87 0.37
C ARG A 277 11.34 3.71 -0.81
N PRO A 278 12.67 3.81 -1.00
CA PRO A 278 13.22 4.40 -2.21
C PRO A 278 13.12 3.40 -3.35
N PHE A 279 12.81 3.88 -4.55
CA PHE A 279 12.96 3.14 -5.79
C PHE A 279 13.09 4.10 -6.98
N LEU A 280 13.60 3.58 -8.08
CA LEU A 280 13.78 4.37 -9.28
C LEU A 280 12.67 4.06 -10.27
N ILE A 281 12.21 5.09 -10.96
CA ILE A 281 11.14 4.99 -11.96
C ILE A 281 11.52 5.74 -13.22
N GLU A 282 11.27 5.13 -14.36
CA GLU A 282 11.44 5.79 -15.65
C GLU A 282 10.30 6.76 -15.92
N VAL A 283 10.66 7.95 -16.36
CA VAL A 283 9.79 9.04 -16.80
C VAL A 283 9.97 9.22 -18.30
N GLN A 284 8.92 9.02 -19.07
CA GLN A 284 8.92 9.19 -20.51
C GLN A 284 8.14 10.44 -20.89
N SER A 285 8.68 11.26 -21.78
CA SER A 285 7.99 12.43 -22.33
C SER A 285 8.13 12.48 -23.83
N LEU A 286 7.05 12.86 -24.51
CA LEU A 286 7.04 13.17 -25.93
C LEU A 286 6.60 14.63 -26.12
N VAL A 287 7.46 15.42 -26.75
CA VAL A 287 7.19 16.82 -27.08
C VAL A 287 7.16 16.96 -28.59
N SER A 288 6.02 17.41 -29.13
CA SER A 288 5.85 17.62 -30.57
C SER A 288 5.21 18.97 -30.87
N SER A 289 5.24 19.38 -32.12
CA SER A 289 4.49 20.58 -32.55
C SER A 289 2.99 20.31 -32.50
N ALA A 290 2.21 21.27 -31.99
CA ALA A 290 0.76 21.11 -31.88
C ALA A 290 0.13 21.02 -33.27
N ALA A 291 -0.41 19.86 -33.64
CA ALA A 291 -0.96 19.59 -34.95
C ALA A 291 -2.32 20.28 -35.16
N TYR A 292 -3.07 20.58 -34.13
CA TYR A 292 -4.45 21.07 -34.20
C TYR A 292 -4.64 22.50 -33.67
N GLY A 293 -3.57 23.27 -33.59
CA GLY A 293 -3.62 24.68 -33.14
C GLY A 293 -3.80 24.91 -31.63
N THR A 294 -4.36 23.95 -30.92
CA THR A 294 -4.46 23.98 -29.44
C THR A 294 -3.54 22.91 -28.82
N PRO A 295 -2.50 23.31 -28.08
CA PRO A 295 -1.56 22.36 -27.49
C PRO A 295 -2.25 21.38 -26.55
N GLN A 296 -1.99 20.09 -26.76
CA GLN A 296 -2.48 19.02 -25.90
C GLN A 296 -1.46 18.70 -24.81
N ARG A 297 -1.96 18.43 -23.61
CA ARG A 297 -1.15 18.03 -22.46
C ARG A 297 -1.82 16.88 -21.75
N SER A 298 -1.13 15.75 -21.70
CA SER A 298 -1.62 14.53 -21.09
C SER A 298 -0.53 13.89 -20.24
N ALA A 299 -0.94 13.31 -19.11
CA ALA A 299 -0.03 12.59 -18.23
C ALA A 299 -0.68 11.28 -17.75
N THR A 300 0.08 10.21 -17.78
CA THR A 300 -0.27 8.92 -17.16
C THR A 300 0.63 8.70 -15.95
N GLY A 301 0.03 8.45 -14.79
CA GLY A 301 0.76 8.23 -13.56
C GLY A 301 1.29 9.50 -12.87
N PHE A 302 1.10 10.69 -13.45
CA PHE A 302 1.52 11.98 -12.90
C PHE A 302 0.38 13.00 -12.95
N ASP A 303 0.33 13.95 -12.02
CA ASP A 303 -0.70 14.98 -11.99
C ASP A 303 -0.53 15.98 -13.13
N VAL A 304 -1.54 16.11 -13.98
CA VAL A 304 -1.51 16.98 -15.16
C VAL A 304 -1.42 18.47 -14.80
N ARG A 305 -1.94 18.88 -13.64
CA ARG A 305 -1.84 20.26 -13.16
C ARG A 305 -0.40 20.56 -12.74
N ARG A 306 0.27 19.59 -12.11
CA ARG A 306 1.71 19.68 -11.77
C ARG A 306 2.55 19.77 -13.04
N LEU A 307 2.29 18.93 -14.05
CA LEU A 307 2.95 19.00 -15.35
C LEU A 307 2.80 20.38 -15.97
N ASN A 308 1.59 20.95 -16.03
CA ASN A 308 1.34 22.27 -16.57
C ASN A 308 2.13 23.38 -15.83
N MET A 309 2.25 23.26 -14.52
CA MET A 309 3.05 24.17 -13.72
C MET A 309 4.54 24.08 -14.07
N LEU A 310 5.09 22.86 -14.20
CA LEU A 310 6.49 22.65 -14.58
C LEU A 310 6.79 23.19 -15.98
N LEU A 311 5.88 22.99 -16.96
CA LEU A 311 6.00 23.57 -18.31
C LEU A 311 6.02 25.10 -18.27
N ALA A 312 5.18 25.73 -17.45
CA ALA A 312 5.17 27.19 -17.27
C ALA A 312 6.48 27.71 -16.63
N VAL A 313 7.08 26.95 -15.69
CA VAL A 313 8.39 27.26 -15.12
C VAL A 313 9.48 27.19 -16.17
N LEU A 314 9.53 26.12 -16.98
CA LEU A 314 10.48 25.96 -18.08
C LEU A 314 10.38 27.13 -19.07
N GLU A 315 9.16 27.54 -19.43
CA GLU A 315 8.93 28.65 -20.36
C GLU A 315 9.38 29.97 -19.78
N LYS A 316 8.95 30.29 -18.54
CA LYS A 316 9.20 31.62 -17.94
C LYS A 316 10.60 31.79 -17.41
N ARG A 317 11.24 30.72 -16.88
CA ARG A 317 12.52 30.80 -16.19
C ARG A 317 13.71 30.30 -16.98
N ALA A 318 13.48 29.42 -17.94
CA ALA A 318 14.52 28.88 -18.79
C ALA A 318 14.37 29.26 -20.29
N GLY A 319 13.30 29.98 -20.67
CA GLY A 319 13.12 30.56 -21.99
C GLY A 319 12.63 29.58 -23.07
N PHE A 320 12.18 28.38 -22.71
CA PHE A 320 11.71 27.38 -23.66
C PHE A 320 10.29 27.70 -24.17
N LYS A 321 10.08 27.57 -25.49
CA LYS A 321 8.77 27.82 -26.11
C LYS A 321 7.93 26.54 -26.12
N LEU A 322 7.32 26.20 -24.97
CA LEU A 322 6.50 25.01 -24.79
C LEU A 322 4.99 25.26 -24.91
N SER A 323 4.56 26.54 -24.89
CA SER A 323 3.16 26.93 -25.00
C SER A 323 2.48 26.55 -26.31
N VAL A 324 3.26 26.32 -27.37
CA VAL A 324 2.78 25.92 -28.72
C VAL A 324 3.07 24.46 -29.03
N LYS A 325 3.45 23.65 -28.07
CA LYS A 325 3.80 22.24 -28.24
C LYS A 325 2.87 21.32 -27.48
N ASP A 326 2.58 20.18 -28.09
CA ASP A 326 1.97 19.05 -27.42
C ASP A 326 2.98 18.39 -26.50
N VAL A 327 2.55 18.03 -25.29
CA VAL A 327 3.39 17.35 -24.30
C VAL A 327 2.63 16.16 -23.73
N PHE A 328 3.19 14.98 -23.91
CA PHE A 328 2.69 13.73 -23.34
C PHE A 328 3.71 13.21 -22.35
N LEU A 329 3.23 12.80 -21.17
CA LEU A 329 4.05 12.26 -20.09
C LEU A 329 3.54 10.89 -19.66
N ASN A 330 4.44 9.95 -19.44
CA ASN A 330 4.11 8.63 -18.93
C ASN A 330 5.11 8.20 -17.85
N MET A 331 4.60 7.80 -16.69
CA MET A 331 5.40 7.13 -15.66
C MET A 331 5.41 5.62 -15.94
N ALA A 332 6.58 5.01 -15.94
CA ALA A 332 6.72 3.58 -16.21
C ALA A 332 5.86 2.74 -15.26
N GLY A 333 5.35 1.60 -15.74
CA GLY A 333 4.47 0.73 -14.97
C GLY A 333 3.07 1.30 -14.70
N GLY A 334 2.74 2.53 -15.14
CA GLY A 334 1.44 3.17 -14.88
C GLY A 334 1.21 3.53 -13.41
N LEU A 335 2.27 3.54 -12.61
CA LEU A 335 2.21 3.89 -11.18
C LEU A 335 1.81 5.35 -11.00
N LYS A 336 0.90 5.60 -10.06
CA LYS A 336 0.55 6.97 -9.68
C LYS A 336 1.61 7.54 -8.75
N VAL A 337 2.36 8.53 -9.24
CA VAL A 337 3.45 9.17 -8.51
C VAL A 337 2.99 10.48 -7.91
N ASN A 338 3.18 10.63 -6.60
CA ASN A 338 2.85 11.85 -5.85
C ASN A 338 4.09 12.50 -5.22
N ASP A 339 5.28 11.90 -5.39
CA ASP A 339 6.53 12.42 -4.82
C ASP A 339 7.05 13.63 -5.61
N PRO A 340 7.19 14.83 -4.98
CA PRO A 340 7.72 16.02 -5.64
C PRO A 340 9.14 15.84 -6.20
N ALA A 341 9.90 14.87 -5.69
CA ALA A 341 11.24 14.56 -6.18
C ALA A 341 11.28 14.22 -7.67
N CYS A 342 10.16 13.77 -8.24
CA CYS A 342 10.05 13.44 -9.64
C CYS A 342 10.02 14.65 -10.58
N ASP A 343 9.78 15.86 -10.08
CA ASP A 343 9.73 17.07 -10.90
C ASP A 343 10.99 17.25 -11.74
N LEU A 344 12.15 17.00 -11.12
CA LEU A 344 13.45 17.19 -11.79
C LEU A 344 13.62 16.21 -12.96
N ALA A 345 13.19 14.96 -12.81
CA ALA A 345 13.17 13.97 -13.89
C ALA A 345 12.15 14.34 -14.97
N VAL A 346 10.96 14.82 -14.58
CA VAL A 346 9.91 15.22 -15.52
C VAL A 346 10.40 16.36 -16.43
N ILE A 347 10.96 17.43 -15.86
CA ILE A 347 11.50 18.54 -16.68
C ILE A 347 12.68 18.08 -17.54
N SER A 348 13.52 17.18 -17.04
CA SER A 348 14.65 16.63 -17.80
C SER A 348 14.17 15.78 -18.97
N ALA A 349 13.15 14.93 -18.81
CA ALA A 349 12.53 14.15 -19.87
C ALA A 349 11.86 15.06 -20.94
N VAL A 350 11.14 16.10 -20.49
CA VAL A 350 10.54 17.09 -21.40
C VAL A 350 11.60 17.79 -22.23
N LEU A 351 12.68 18.25 -21.63
CA LEU A 351 13.78 18.92 -22.32
C LEU A 351 14.53 17.98 -23.25
N SER A 352 14.80 16.77 -22.81
CA SER A 352 15.39 15.70 -23.61
C SER A 352 14.61 15.45 -24.91
N SER A 353 13.27 15.29 -24.79
CA SER A 353 12.38 15.15 -25.95
C SER A 353 12.33 16.42 -26.82
N ASN A 354 12.32 17.60 -26.19
CA ASN A 354 12.25 18.87 -26.93
C ASN A 354 13.50 19.16 -27.77
N PHE A 355 14.66 18.68 -27.31
CA PHE A 355 15.94 18.83 -28.02
C PHE A 355 16.32 17.60 -28.85
N ASP A 356 15.53 16.53 -28.76
CA ASP A 356 15.87 15.23 -29.31
C ASP A 356 17.27 14.73 -28.86
N PHE A 357 17.55 14.89 -27.59
CA PHE A 357 18.83 14.54 -26.97
C PHE A 357 18.63 13.50 -25.86
N ALA A 358 19.31 12.36 -25.98
CA ALA A 358 19.22 11.28 -25.00
C ALA A 358 20.01 11.63 -23.73
N ILE A 359 19.38 11.50 -22.56
CA ILE A 359 20.04 11.54 -21.27
C ILE A 359 20.74 10.19 -21.08
N PRO A 360 22.02 10.18 -20.62
CA PRO A 360 22.73 8.93 -20.36
C PRO A 360 21.96 8.03 -19.38
N SER A 361 21.91 6.73 -19.66
CA SER A 361 21.14 5.75 -18.88
C SER A 361 21.62 5.55 -17.44
N ASP A 362 22.84 6.02 -17.13
CA ASP A 362 23.45 5.98 -15.82
C ASP A 362 23.20 7.25 -14.97
N VAL A 363 22.30 8.13 -15.44
CA VAL A 363 21.93 9.39 -14.78
C VAL A 363 20.52 9.30 -14.21
N CYS A 364 20.34 9.74 -12.96
CA CYS A 364 19.02 9.87 -12.35
C CYS A 364 18.87 11.21 -11.61
N PHE A 365 17.63 11.48 -11.15
CA PHE A 365 17.23 12.77 -10.64
C PHE A 365 16.40 12.65 -9.35
N ALA A 366 16.61 13.59 -8.41
CA ALA A 366 15.75 13.73 -7.22
C ALA A 366 15.72 15.20 -6.76
N GLY A 367 14.63 15.91 -7.08
CA GLY A 367 14.47 17.30 -6.65
C GLY A 367 13.11 17.86 -7.00
N GLU A 368 12.58 18.71 -6.13
CA GLU A 368 11.34 19.47 -6.37
C GLU A 368 11.66 20.75 -7.13
N VAL A 369 10.82 21.12 -8.08
CA VAL A 369 10.95 22.37 -8.84
C VAL A 369 9.96 23.40 -8.32
N GLY A 370 10.48 24.52 -7.81
CA GLY A 370 9.67 25.64 -7.35
C GLY A 370 9.25 26.57 -8.48
N LEU A 371 8.24 27.42 -8.25
CA LEU A 371 7.68 28.37 -9.23
C LEU A 371 8.67 29.45 -9.68
N SER A 372 9.70 29.74 -8.88
CA SER A 372 10.77 30.64 -9.25
C SER A 372 11.86 29.99 -10.09
N GLY A 373 11.75 28.69 -10.35
CA GLY A 373 12.74 27.88 -11.07
C GLY A 373 13.86 27.35 -10.18
N GLU A 374 13.78 27.56 -8.88
CA GLU A 374 14.70 26.96 -7.89
C GLU A 374 14.48 25.46 -7.76
N ILE A 375 15.54 24.71 -7.48
CA ILE A 375 15.47 23.29 -7.17
C ILE A 375 15.53 23.12 -5.65
N ARG A 376 14.45 22.63 -5.08
CA ARG A 376 14.28 22.44 -3.63
C ARG A 376 14.75 21.07 -3.18
N PRO A 377 15.30 20.98 -1.96
CA PRO A 377 15.62 19.68 -1.37
C PRO A 377 14.35 18.86 -1.12
N VAL A 378 14.49 17.55 -1.24
CA VAL A 378 13.42 16.60 -0.98
C VAL A 378 13.72 15.72 0.22
N ALA A 379 12.69 15.14 0.82
CA ALA A 379 12.86 14.29 1.99
C ALA A 379 13.72 13.07 1.67
N GLN A 380 14.55 12.67 2.65
CA GLN A 380 15.37 11.45 2.60
C GLN A 380 16.26 11.36 1.35
N THR A 381 16.90 12.45 0.96
CA THR A 381 17.78 12.52 -0.22
C THR A 381 18.88 11.45 -0.15
N GLU A 382 19.45 11.20 1.03
CA GLU A 382 20.48 10.18 1.22
C GLU A 382 20.01 8.77 0.83
N ARG A 383 18.79 8.37 1.24
CA ARG A 383 18.23 7.05 0.88
C ARG A 383 18.04 6.91 -0.63
N ARG A 384 17.66 7.98 -1.31
CA ARG A 384 17.53 8.00 -2.78
C ARG A 384 18.88 7.80 -3.46
N ILE A 385 19.92 8.46 -2.94
CA ILE A 385 21.30 8.33 -3.45
C ILE A 385 21.83 6.91 -3.23
N ILE A 386 21.60 6.34 -2.04
CA ILE A 386 22.02 4.95 -1.73
C ILE A 386 21.35 3.97 -2.68
N GLU A 387 20.03 4.10 -2.91
CA GLU A 387 19.30 3.24 -3.83
C GLU A 387 19.80 3.39 -5.28
N ALA A 388 20.03 4.62 -5.74
CA ALA A 388 20.60 4.88 -7.06
C ALA A 388 22.00 4.25 -7.22
N ALA A 389 22.87 4.39 -6.22
CA ALA A 389 24.19 3.75 -6.21
C ALA A 389 24.09 2.23 -6.24
N ARG A 390 23.18 1.63 -5.44
CA ARG A 390 22.93 0.19 -5.39
C ARG A 390 22.51 -0.38 -6.75
N LEU A 391 21.76 0.41 -7.53
CA LEU A 391 21.28 0.04 -8.87
C LEU A 391 22.27 0.36 -9.99
N GLY A 392 23.48 0.85 -9.65
CA GLY A 392 24.57 1.08 -10.60
C GLY A 392 24.52 2.42 -11.33
N PHE A 393 23.67 3.36 -10.91
CA PHE A 393 23.69 4.72 -11.45
C PHE A 393 25.02 5.42 -11.08
N ARG A 394 25.57 6.15 -12.04
CA ARG A 394 26.86 6.85 -11.85
C ARG A 394 26.70 8.32 -11.50
N ARG A 395 25.55 8.92 -11.79
CA ARG A 395 25.25 10.32 -11.45
C ARG A 395 23.83 10.49 -10.97
N ILE A 396 23.67 11.29 -9.94
CA ILE A 396 22.35 11.73 -9.46
C ILE A 396 22.33 13.24 -9.31
N PHE A 397 21.34 13.89 -9.93
CA PHE A 397 21.09 15.32 -9.79
C PHE A 397 20.16 15.58 -8.61
N VAL A 398 20.60 16.45 -7.69
CA VAL A 398 19.84 16.83 -6.50
C VAL A 398 19.90 18.35 -6.27
N SER A 399 19.04 18.86 -5.39
CA SER A 399 19.12 20.26 -4.98
C SER A 399 20.47 20.61 -4.35
N SER A 400 20.99 21.79 -4.67
CA SER A 400 22.20 22.32 -4.00
C SER A 400 22.03 22.53 -2.50
N PHE A 401 20.77 22.64 -2.02
CA PHE A 401 20.40 22.81 -0.62
C PHE A 401 20.15 21.49 0.11
N SER A 402 20.33 20.34 -0.55
CA SER A 402 20.19 19.03 0.11
C SER A 402 21.33 18.80 1.10
N SER A 403 20.97 18.42 2.34
CA SER A 403 21.95 17.88 3.31
C SER A 403 22.36 16.47 2.85
N LEU A 404 23.63 16.15 3.00
CA LEU A 404 24.20 14.84 2.67
C LEU A 404 24.98 14.27 3.86
N GLU A 405 24.73 14.78 5.06
CA GLU A 405 25.45 14.39 6.29
C GLU A 405 25.25 12.91 6.62
N GLY A 406 24.06 12.38 6.33
CA GLY A 406 23.73 10.96 6.53
C GLY A 406 24.43 10.00 5.58
N LEU A 407 25.13 10.49 4.54
CA LEU A 407 25.95 9.64 3.66
C LEU A 407 27.34 9.32 4.25
N ALA A 408 27.75 10.03 5.31
CA ALA A 408 29.02 9.79 5.97
C ALA A 408 29.07 8.37 6.54
N GLY A 409 29.97 7.52 6.01
CA GLY A 409 30.13 6.12 6.41
C GLY A 409 29.23 5.12 5.67
N GLN A 410 28.40 5.56 4.72
CA GLN A 410 27.62 4.70 3.83
C GLN A 410 28.45 4.33 2.58
N ASP A 411 28.27 3.12 2.06
CA ASP A 411 28.95 2.70 0.83
C ASP A 411 28.20 3.23 -0.41
N VAL A 412 28.44 4.50 -0.73
CA VAL A 412 27.94 5.17 -1.94
C VAL A 412 29.04 5.30 -3.01
N LYS A 413 29.99 4.37 -3.03
CA LYS A 413 31.06 4.36 -4.00
C LYS A 413 30.52 4.24 -5.42
N GLY A 414 31.03 5.08 -6.30
CA GLY A 414 30.75 5.03 -7.74
C GLY A 414 29.61 5.93 -8.22
N ILE A 415 28.90 6.65 -7.34
CA ILE A 415 27.90 7.64 -7.76
C ILE A 415 28.40 9.08 -7.50
N GLU A 416 28.32 9.91 -8.52
CA GLU A 416 28.58 11.35 -8.45
C GLU A 416 27.28 12.08 -8.08
N VAL A 417 27.30 12.86 -7.00
CA VAL A 417 26.16 13.70 -6.60
C VAL A 417 26.32 15.09 -7.17
N VAL A 418 25.55 15.40 -8.21
CA VAL A 418 25.56 16.70 -8.89
C VAL A 418 24.54 17.62 -8.23
N LYS A 419 25.01 18.65 -7.56
CA LYS A 419 24.18 19.66 -6.90
C LYS A 419 23.78 20.77 -7.86
N VAL A 420 22.48 21.02 -8.04
CA VAL A 420 21.96 22.06 -8.91
C VAL A 420 21.03 23.02 -8.14
N PRO A 421 21.23 24.36 -8.26
CA PRO A 421 20.43 25.34 -7.54
C PRO A 421 19.11 25.67 -8.24
N ASP A 422 19.08 25.63 -9.58
CA ASP A 422 17.96 26.08 -10.40
C ASP A 422 17.88 25.35 -11.76
N VAL A 423 16.78 25.55 -12.47
CA VAL A 423 16.52 24.94 -13.78
C VAL A 423 17.56 25.36 -14.83
N PRO A 424 17.98 26.63 -14.95
CA PRO A 424 19.06 27.00 -15.89
C PRO A 424 20.38 26.29 -15.62
N ALA A 425 20.75 26.06 -14.36
CA ALA A 425 21.95 25.32 -14.01
C ALA A 425 21.84 23.83 -14.38
N LEU A 426 20.68 23.23 -14.18
CA LEU A 426 20.40 21.87 -14.65
C LEU A 426 20.58 21.76 -16.16
N CYS A 427 19.97 22.68 -16.95
CA CYS A 427 20.09 22.69 -18.39
C CYS A 427 21.55 22.77 -18.85
N ARG A 428 22.33 23.70 -18.27
CA ARG A 428 23.77 23.81 -18.58
C ARG A 428 24.57 22.57 -18.25
N SER A 429 24.20 21.85 -17.19
CA SER A 429 24.89 20.64 -16.76
C SER A 429 24.57 19.41 -17.60
N LEU A 430 23.29 19.27 -18.01
CA LEU A 430 22.80 18.12 -18.80
C LEU A 430 23.08 18.27 -20.29
N PHE A 431 22.93 19.49 -20.85
CA PHE A 431 22.95 19.74 -22.29
C PHE A 431 24.16 20.57 -22.74
N ARG A 432 25.29 20.51 -22.01
CA ARG A 432 26.55 21.17 -22.39
C ARG A 432 27.00 20.71 -23.76
N GLY A 433 26.94 21.61 -24.76
CA GLY A 433 27.46 21.37 -26.10
C GLY A 433 26.45 21.53 -27.23
N GLN A 434 25.24 22.00 -26.95
CA GLN A 434 24.22 22.33 -27.94
C GLN A 434 23.77 23.80 -27.77
N ASP A 435 24.62 24.75 -28.15
CA ASP A 435 24.27 26.14 -28.48
C ASP A 435 24.07 26.30 -29.99
#